data_42bf84be8bb70334b28298fc26b59ea8
#
_entry.id   42bf84be8bb70334b28298fc26b59ea8
#
_cell.length_a   1.000
_cell.length_b   1.000
_cell.length_c   1.000
_cell.angle_alpha   90.00
_cell.angle_beta   90.00
_cell.angle_gamma   90.00
#
_symmetry.space_group_name_H-M   'P 1'
#
loop_
_entity.id
_entity.type
_entity.pdbx_description
1 polymer ?
#
loop_
_entity_poly.entity_id
_entity_poly.type
_entity_poly.pdbx_seq_one_letter_code
_entity_poly.pdbx_strand_id
1 'polypeptide(L)'
;MSMVRKRVRRNEDGLSIIGVVIASLLIMLALIPAAALLESTLAVSADNQHRVVAANLATQQMETIRNQIGTSTTSFAAWLAANNFTTSSSSSSLTPVTKTVGSITYTVNTDIAWSAGNFQTGGCSSVSVVTPQAPPLLQVAIKVTWPNQRLATPVDLVSSINPPSSTFSTSDGSVLVSVQGAAGTSAPQEGIVVSLYPYVGTAPNQTLGTPTYGTTDATGCAFFPSLTPGPYLVELDGSKNAGYVGEWNIATVQQPVTVNTGATAGLQLTYDKAAYFSISDTTQSAIAGEFGLIANPIAPSPTPLALTANGGDPPTYGPVFPSTTGYETWLGSCSAYAPAATYQTQASTNPGVTTSISGLQYSTLTATLQTSGATPGPVAQGTNVDIYVWQYSTSGSTTACNAAPAVIAATTNAASEVSVNVPMGYFEIAAAYVGDQPPTPPTPPTPPTIDATTPQSVGGSVLVTPAITVS
;
A
#
# COMPACT_ATOMS: atom_id res chain seq x y z
N MET A 1 94.04 2.88 42.00
CA MET A 1 92.59 2.83 41.77
C MET A 1 92.26 3.82 40.63
N SER A 2 92.18 3.33 39.41
CA SER A 2 92.04 4.18 38.19
C SER A 2 90.60 4.15 37.75
N MET A 3 89.88 5.30 37.79
CA MET A 3 88.50 5.43 37.29
C MET A 3 88.52 5.70 35.78
N VAL A 4 88.12 4.73 35.02
CA VAL A 4 87.87 4.86 33.57
C VAL A 4 86.53 5.60 33.36
N ARG A 5 86.59 6.89 32.96
CA ARG A 5 85.39 7.60 32.51
C ARG A 5 85.02 7.16 31.11
N LYS A 6 83.93 6.41 30.97
CA LYS A 6 83.31 6.03 29.72
C LYS A 6 82.56 7.25 29.16
N ARG A 7 83.10 7.88 28.10
CA ARG A 7 82.44 8.94 27.33
C ARG A 7 81.32 8.29 26.51
N VAL A 8 80.12 8.57 26.89
CA VAL A 8 78.94 8.30 26.03
C VAL A 8 78.96 9.28 24.88
N ARG A 9 79.34 8.83 23.67
CA ARG A 9 79.18 9.63 22.45
C ARG A 9 77.67 9.73 22.22
N ARG A 10 77.12 10.94 22.37
CA ARG A 10 75.84 11.28 21.79
C ARG A 10 76.01 11.30 20.25
N ASN A 11 75.53 10.33 19.55
CA ASN A 11 75.28 10.45 18.11
C ASN A 11 74.14 11.48 17.97
N GLU A 12 74.51 12.71 17.61
CA GLU A 12 73.60 13.70 17.09
C GLU A 12 73.42 13.42 15.60
N ASP A 13 72.74 12.27 15.27
CA ASP A 13 72.31 12.05 13.90
C ASP A 13 71.23 13.09 13.62
N GLY A 14 71.64 14.14 12.84
CA GLY A 14 70.70 15.18 12.43
C GLY A 14 69.48 14.59 11.77
N LEU A 15 68.28 14.85 12.35
CA LEU A 15 67.01 14.48 11.78
C LEU A 15 67.00 14.97 10.32
N SER A 16 67.01 14.02 9.38
CA SER A 16 66.88 14.34 7.96
C SER A 16 65.58 15.13 7.74
N ILE A 17 65.66 16.25 7.03
CA ILE A 17 64.48 17.07 6.66
C ILE A 17 63.35 16.20 6.06
N ILE A 18 63.71 15.17 5.31
CA ILE A 18 62.81 14.20 4.74
C ILE A 18 62.06 13.42 5.84
N GLY A 19 62.76 13.03 6.92
CA GLY A 19 62.14 12.34 8.07
C GLY A 19 61.12 13.22 8.80
N VAL A 20 61.41 14.53 8.93
CA VAL A 20 60.46 15.48 9.54
C VAL A 20 59.23 15.67 8.66
N VAL A 21 59.41 15.77 7.34
CA VAL A 21 58.31 15.91 6.39
C VAL A 21 57.41 14.64 6.38
N ILE A 22 58.00 13.45 6.35
CA ILE A 22 57.27 12.20 6.41
C ILE A 22 56.55 12.05 7.75
N ALA A 23 57.21 12.38 8.87
CA ALA A 23 56.57 12.33 10.19
C ALA A 23 55.39 13.29 10.31
N SER A 24 55.55 14.53 9.79
CA SER A 24 54.45 15.52 9.80
C SER A 24 53.26 15.07 8.93
N LEU A 25 53.52 14.46 7.78
CA LEU A 25 52.48 13.91 6.90
C LEU A 25 51.74 12.73 7.54
N LEU A 26 52.46 11.83 8.21
CA LEU A 26 51.85 10.73 8.97
C LEU A 26 51.02 11.21 10.16
N ILE A 27 51.46 12.25 10.86
CA ILE A 27 50.71 12.86 11.95
C ILE A 27 49.41 13.50 11.41
N MET A 28 49.48 14.26 10.31
CA MET A 28 48.27 14.80 9.67
C MET A 28 47.29 13.71 9.25
N LEU A 29 47.78 12.62 8.65
CA LEU A 29 46.95 11.49 8.22
C LEU A 29 46.28 10.78 9.41
N ALA A 30 46.89 10.76 10.59
CA ALA A 30 46.35 10.20 11.81
C ALA A 30 45.36 11.15 12.53
N LEU A 31 45.58 12.48 12.43
CA LEU A 31 44.74 13.46 13.12
C LEU A 31 43.37 13.60 12.51
N ILE A 32 43.22 13.44 11.17
CA ILE A 32 41.92 13.55 10.50
C ILE A 32 40.90 12.50 11.00
N PRO A 33 41.22 11.19 11.01
CA PRO A 33 40.27 10.18 11.54
C PRO A 33 40.07 10.31 13.06
N ALA A 34 41.10 10.75 13.80
CA ALA A 34 40.95 10.99 15.25
C ALA A 34 39.98 12.14 15.55
N ALA A 35 40.04 13.23 14.77
CA ALA A 35 39.09 14.34 14.90
C ALA A 35 37.64 13.90 14.55
N ALA A 36 37.46 13.11 13.48
CA ALA A 36 36.16 12.58 13.08
C ALA A 36 35.57 11.63 14.15
N LEU A 37 36.40 10.79 14.77
CA LEU A 37 35.98 9.91 15.89
C LEU A 37 35.61 10.75 17.12
N LEU A 38 36.33 11.82 17.42
CA LEU A 38 35.97 12.68 18.55
C LEU A 38 34.64 13.39 18.33
N GLU A 39 34.43 13.92 17.12
CA GLU A 39 33.14 14.54 16.73
C GLU A 39 31.96 13.56 16.86
N SER A 40 32.14 12.34 16.35
CA SER A 40 31.10 11.31 16.45
C SER A 40 30.79 10.91 17.89
N THR A 41 31.81 10.80 18.74
CA THR A 41 31.67 10.47 20.16
C THR A 41 30.95 11.57 20.94
N LEU A 42 31.28 12.83 20.65
CA LEU A 42 30.61 13.99 21.25
C LEU A 42 29.11 14.05 20.81
N ALA A 43 28.86 13.79 19.54
CA ALA A 43 27.49 13.75 19.01
C ALA A 43 26.64 12.65 19.68
N VAL A 44 27.18 11.44 19.84
CA VAL A 44 26.51 10.33 20.55
C VAL A 44 26.31 10.66 22.02
N SER A 45 27.29 11.29 22.68
CA SER A 45 27.15 11.70 24.08
C SER A 45 26.06 12.75 24.26
N ALA A 46 25.98 13.74 23.37
CA ALA A 46 24.93 14.76 23.40
C ALA A 46 23.55 14.12 23.15
N ASP A 47 23.44 13.21 22.20
CA ASP A 47 22.18 12.52 21.89
C ASP A 47 21.71 11.67 23.08
N ASN A 48 22.62 10.99 23.79
CA ASN A 48 22.29 10.26 25.02
C ASN A 48 21.80 11.18 26.14
N GLN A 49 22.37 12.38 26.28
CA GLN A 49 21.86 13.37 27.25
C GLN A 49 20.45 13.83 26.90
N HIS A 50 20.17 14.08 25.62
CA HIS A 50 18.82 14.43 25.15
C HIS A 50 17.82 13.31 25.38
N ARG A 51 18.21 12.04 25.21
CA ARG A 51 17.36 10.87 25.53
C ARG A 51 17.00 10.80 27.01
N VAL A 52 17.95 11.04 27.90
CA VAL A 52 17.68 11.07 29.35
C VAL A 52 16.68 12.17 29.69
N VAL A 53 16.85 13.36 29.12
CA VAL A 53 15.89 14.47 29.33
C VAL A 53 14.52 14.10 28.76
N ALA A 54 14.46 13.53 27.55
CA ALA A 54 13.22 13.10 26.91
C ALA A 54 12.51 12.02 27.74
N ALA A 55 13.23 11.05 28.29
CA ALA A 55 12.66 10.02 29.18
C ALA A 55 12.09 10.62 30.46
N ASN A 56 12.77 11.58 31.06
CA ASN A 56 12.26 12.29 32.24
C ASN A 56 11.01 13.11 31.92
N LEU A 57 10.95 13.77 30.74
CA LEU A 57 9.77 14.50 30.29
C LEU A 57 8.59 13.56 30.02
N ALA A 58 8.84 12.38 29.41
CA ALA A 58 7.82 11.36 29.21
C ALA A 58 7.25 10.87 30.56
N THR A 59 8.13 10.57 31.52
CA THR A 59 7.72 10.16 32.84
C THR A 59 6.92 11.25 33.58
N GLN A 60 7.37 12.50 33.51
CA GLN A 60 6.66 13.64 34.08
C GLN A 60 5.26 13.83 33.50
N GLN A 61 5.15 13.69 32.16
CA GLN A 61 3.87 13.78 31.49
C GLN A 61 2.92 12.64 31.90
N MET A 62 3.44 11.42 32.03
CA MET A 62 2.68 10.26 32.49
C MET A 62 2.13 10.48 33.92
N GLU A 63 2.96 10.95 34.83
CA GLU A 63 2.52 11.25 36.21
C GLU A 63 1.52 12.43 36.23
N THR A 64 1.69 13.42 35.36
CA THR A 64 0.72 14.50 35.21
C THR A 64 -0.64 13.98 34.79
N ILE A 65 -0.68 13.08 33.82
CA ILE A 65 -1.93 12.45 33.35
C ILE A 65 -2.55 11.59 34.46
N ARG A 66 -1.77 10.78 35.16
CA ARG A 66 -2.25 9.98 36.30
C ARG A 66 -2.88 10.85 37.39
N ASN A 67 -2.22 11.96 37.70
CA ASN A 67 -2.74 12.90 38.70
C ASN A 67 -4.02 13.61 38.25
N GLN A 68 -4.10 13.97 36.97
CA GLN A 68 -5.30 14.61 36.38
C GLN A 68 -6.49 13.66 36.30
N ILE A 69 -6.27 12.40 35.94
CA ILE A 69 -7.30 11.38 35.88
C ILE A 69 -7.92 11.17 37.29
N GLY A 70 -7.10 11.21 38.34
CA GLY A 70 -7.57 11.00 39.71
C GLY A 70 -8.10 9.59 39.96
N THR A 71 -8.73 9.38 41.11
CA THR A 71 -9.24 8.09 41.55
C THR A 71 -10.77 7.97 41.54
N SER A 72 -11.49 9.07 41.24
CA SER A 72 -12.96 9.10 41.21
C SER A 72 -13.48 9.04 39.78
N THR A 73 -14.66 8.43 39.59
CA THR A 73 -15.39 8.42 38.32
C THR A 73 -15.66 9.81 37.77
N THR A 74 -15.96 10.78 38.65
CA THR A 74 -16.25 12.17 38.26
C THR A 74 -15.01 12.85 37.69
N SER A 75 -13.84 12.72 38.35
CA SER A 75 -12.58 13.29 37.84
C SER A 75 -12.13 12.60 36.55
N PHE A 76 -12.29 11.28 36.45
CA PHE A 76 -11.97 10.51 35.28
C PHE A 76 -12.85 10.92 34.08
N ALA A 77 -14.17 11.00 34.27
CA ALA A 77 -15.10 11.43 33.20
C ALA A 77 -14.84 12.88 32.75
N ALA A 78 -14.54 13.78 33.68
CA ALA A 78 -14.20 15.18 33.37
C ALA A 78 -12.90 15.28 32.57
N TRP A 79 -11.89 14.45 32.91
CA TRP A 79 -10.63 14.40 32.16
C TRP A 79 -10.85 13.88 30.72
N LEU A 80 -11.64 12.81 30.57
CA LEU A 80 -11.99 12.27 29.23
C LEU A 80 -12.68 13.35 28.39
N ALA A 81 -13.69 14.04 28.95
CA ALA A 81 -14.44 15.10 28.24
C ALA A 81 -13.55 16.28 27.87
N ALA A 82 -12.63 16.70 28.75
CA ALA A 82 -11.67 17.76 28.50
C ALA A 82 -10.69 17.45 27.34
N ASN A 83 -10.47 16.18 27.07
CA ASN A 83 -9.61 15.72 25.99
C ASN A 83 -10.39 15.18 24.76
N ASN A 84 -11.67 15.49 24.65
CA ASN A 84 -12.57 15.01 23.57
C ASN A 84 -12.55 13.49 23.39
N PHE A 85 -12.37 12.77 24.50
CA PHE A 85 -12.33 11.32 24.50
C PHE A 85 -13.48 10.76 25.33
N THR A 86 -14.11 9.71 24.85
CA THR A 86 -15.28 9.09 25.52
C THR A 86 -15.03 7.62 25.80
N THR A 87 -15.90 7.02 26.60
CA THR A 87 -15.86 5.58 26.85
C THR A 87 -16.17 4.75 25.60
N SER A 88 -16.74 5.35 24.54
CA SER A 88 -17.02 4.68 23.26
C SER A 88 -16.01 5.01 22.15
N SER A 89 -15.10 5.96 22.37
CA SER A 89 -13.99 6.22 21.45
C SER A 89 -12.95 5.09 21.54
N SER A 90 -12.24 4.77 20.46
CA SER A 90 -11.18 3.76 20.54
C SER A 90 -9.81 4.37 20.83
N SER A 91 -9.48 5.50 20.22
CA SER A 91 -8.21 6.22 20.41
C SER A 91 -8.37 7.72 20.20
N SER A 92 -7.45 8.51 20.74
CA SER A 92 -7.34 9.95 20.50
C SER A 92 -5.91 10.41 20.75
N SER A 93 -5.46 11.42 19.99
CA SER A 93 -4.20 12.11 20.24
C SER A 93 -4.45 13.41 20.96
N LEU A 94 -3.79 13.63 22.08
CA LEU A 94 -3.90 14.88 22.85
C LEU A 94 -3.08 15.98 22.16
N THR A 95 -3.42 17.22 22.44
CA THR A 95 -2.66 18.37 21.95
C THR A 95 -1.19 18.26 22.37
N PRO A 96 -0.24 18.30 21.41
CA PRO A 96 1.18 18.19 21.72
C PRO A 96 1.64 19.29 22.69
N VAL A 97 2.47 18.91 23.66
CA VAL A 97 3.05 19.84 24.63
C VAL A 97 4.51 20.08 24.27
N THR A 98 4.92 21.34 24.16
CA THR A 98 6.32 21.70 23.97
C THR A 98 6.98 22.07 25.29
N LYS A 99 8.20 21.60 25.54
CA LYS A 99 9.02 21.90 26.72
C LYS A 99 10.43 22.25 26.29
N THR A 100 10.91 23.42 26.71
CA THR A 100 12.28 23.84 26.46
C THR A 100 13.16 23.54 27.67
N VAL A 101 14.24 22.77 27.48
CA VAL A 101 15.23 22.46 28.49
C VAL A 101 16.59 22.89 27.97
N GLY A 102 17.19 23.90 28.62
CA GLY A 102 18.37 24.59 28.05
C GLY A 102 18.02 25.33 26.77
N SER A 103 18.71 25.00 25.69
CA SER A 103 18.48 25.56 24.35
C SER A 103 17.66 24.64 23.41
N ILE A 104 17.21 23.47 23.89
CA ILE A 104 16.52 22.48 23.07
C ILE A 104 15.04 22.44 23.42
N THR A 105 14.21 22.51 22.39
CA THR A 105 12.74 22.35 22.52
C THR A 105 12.35 20.91 22.22
N TYR A 106 11.74 20.27 23.18
CA TYR A 106 11.18 18.91 23.09
C TYR A 106 9.69 18.99 22.79
N THR A 107 9.20 18.15 21.90
CA THR A 107 7.78 17.99 21.63
C THR A 107 7.31 16.68 22.24
N VAL A 108 6.34 16.76 23.15
CA VAL A 108 5.73 15.62 23.83
C VAL A 108 4.36 15.37 23.20
N ASN A 109 4.25 14.30 22.44
CA ASN A 109 3.00 13.81 21.88
C ASN A 109 2.43 12.75 22.83
N THR A 110 1.14 12.79 23.05
CA THR A 110 0.44 11.83 23.91
C THR A 110 -0.75 11.26 23.17
N ASP A 111 -0.74 9.96 22.99
CA ASP A 111 -1.85 9.20 22.42
C ASP A 111 -2.52 8.39 23.51
N ILE A 112 -3.85 8.35 23.50
CA ILE A 112 -4.67 7.59 24.43
C ILE A 112 -5.56 6.64 23.65
N ALA A 113 -5.71 5.43 24.15
CA ALA A 113 -6.58 4.41 23.55
C ALA A 113 -7.16 3.50 24.63
N TRP A 114 -8.35 2.95 24.36
CA TRP A 114 -8.84 1.85 25.16
C TRP A 114 -8.16 0.55 24.71
N SER A 115 -7.75 -0.24 25.67
CA SER A 115 -7.19 -1.58 25.47
C SER A 115 -8.03 -2.60 26.24
N ALA A 116 -8.31 -3.74 25.63
CA ALA A 116 -8.94 -4.85 26.33
C ALA A 116 -7.91 -5.49 27.27
N GLY A 117 -8.22 -5.54 28.58
CA GLY A 117 -7.29 -5.96 29.63
C GLY A 117 -6.69 -7.36 29.49
N ASN A 118 -7.27 -8.22 28.65
CA ASN A 118 -6.86 -9.61 28.43
C ASN A 118 -5.84 -9.79 27.29
N PHE A 119 -5.55 -8.73 26.51
CA PHE A 119 -4.78 -8.83 25.26
C PHE A 119 -3.37 -8.24 25.34
N GLN A 120 -2.81 -8.13 26.56
CA GLN A 120 -1.53 -7.42 26.79
C GLN A 120 -0.27 -8.09 26.24
N THR A 121 -0.30 -9.35 25.80
CA THR A 121 0.94 -10.07 25.44
C THR A 121 1.02 -10.59 24.03
N GLY A 122 0.02 -10.38 23.18
CA GLY A 122 0.00 -10.97 21.84
C GLY A 122 -0.79 -10.20 20.80
N GLY A 123 -1.18 -8.97 21.06
CA GLY A 123 -2.09 -8.24 20.16
C GLY A 123 -3.47 -8.92 20.10
N CYS A 124 -4.31 -8.44 19.19
CA CYS A 124 -5.62 -9.05 18.94
C CYS A 124 -5.59 -10.18 17.90
N SER A 125 -4.45 -10.82 17.71
CA SER A 125 -4.24 -11.86 16.70
C SER A 125 -5.03 -13.16 16.92
N SER A 126 -5.59 -13.36 18.12
CA SER A 126 -6.47 -14.49 18.44
C SER A 126 -7.87 -13.99 18.81
N VAL A 127 -8.54 -13.38 17.85
CA VAL A 127 -9.87 -12.80 18.08
C VAL A 127 -10.92 -13.90 18.14
N SER A 128 -11.22 -14.34 19.35
CA SER A 128 -12.40 -15.13 19.68
C SER A 128 -13.30 -14.35 20.62
N VAL A 129 -14.61 -14.61 20.58
CA VAL A 129 -15.56 -14.02 21.54
C VAL A 129 -15.08 -14.35 22.95
N VAL A 130 -14.69 -13.32 23.72
CA VAL A 130 -14.22 -13.49 25.11
C VAL A 130 -15.35 -13.13 26.07
N THR A 131 -15.78 -14.09 26.85
CA THR A 131 -16.73 -13.91 27.97
C THR A 131 -16.14 -14.54 29.23
N PRO A 132 -16.15 -13.87 30.40
CA PRO A 132 -16.57 -12.49 30.62
C PRO A 132 -15.54 -11.49 30.09
N GLN A 133 -16.03 -10.31 29.72
CA GLN A 133 -15.15 -9.20 29.32
C GLN A 133 -14.31 -8.74 30.50
N ALA A 134 -12.98 -8.66 30.32
CA ALA A 134 -12.14 -7.92 31.26
C ALA A 134 -12.44 -6.42 31.12
N PRO A 135 -12.41 -5.67 32.22
CA PRO A 135 -12.62 -4.23 32.16
C PRO A 135 -11.58 -3.57 31.25
N PRO A 136 -12.00 -2.65 30.39
CA PRO A 136 -11.09 -1.92 29.52
C PRO A 136 -10.05 -1.14 30.33
N LEU A 137 -8.81 -1.11 29.83
CA LEU A 137 -7.72 -0.31 30.37
C LEU A 137 -7.50 0.92 29.49
N LEU A 138 -7.22 2.07 30.10
CA LEU A 138 -6.77 3.23 29.35
C LEU A 138 -5.25 3.09 29.12
N GLN A 139 -4.87 2.86 27.89
CA GLN A 139 -3.49 2.88 27.45
C GLN A 139 -3.10 4.32 27.12
N VAL A 140 -1.96 4.75 27.64
CA VAL A 140 -1.38 6.07 27.38
C VAL A 140 0.01 5.84 26.79
N ALA A 141 0.21 6.31 25.57
CA ALA A 141 1.48 6.28 24.86
C ALA A 141 2.03 7.70 24.74
N ILE A 142 3.24 7.92 25.22
CA ILE A 142 3.91 9.23 25.20
C ILE A 142 5.15 9.12 24.36
N LYS A 143 5.22 9.93 23.30
CA LYS A 143 6.35 10.00 22.39
C LYS A 143 7.02 11.36 22.49
N VAL A 144 8.31 11.37 22.82
CA VAL A 144 9.07 12.60 22.94
C VAL A 144 10.09 12.71 21.81
N THR A 145 10.03 13.82 21.09
CA THR A 145 10.92 14.14 19.96
C THR A 145 11.66 15.44 20.22
N TRP A 146 12.84 15.63 19.62
CA TRP A 146 13.64 16.85 19.65
C TRP A 146 14.33 17.10 18.31
N PRO A 147 14.76 18.34 18.01
CA PRO A 147 15.43 18.65 16.76
C PRO A 147 16.76 17.92 16.62
N ASN A 148 17.20 17.66 15.36
CA ASN A 148 18.50 17.06 15.04
C ASN A 148 18.78 15.67 15.62
N GLN A 149 17.77 14.83 15.74
CA GLN A 149 17.93 13.40 16.05
C GLN A 149 18.72 12.72 14.91
N ARG A 150 20.03 12.51 15.10
CA ARG A 150 20.89 11.91 14.06
C ARG A 150 20.94 10.40 14.10
N LEU A 151 20.84 9.80 15.28
CA LEU A 151 21.04 8.36 15.51
C LEU A 151 19.98 7.69 16.40
N ALA A 152 19.13 8.49 17.03
CA ALA A 152 18.22 7.96 18.04
C ALA A 152 16.77 7.93 17.56
N THR A 153 16.12 6.80 17.77
CA THR A 153 14.66 6.71 17.76
C THR A 153 14.08 7.63 18.85
N PRO A 154 12.87 8.18 18.64
CA PRO A 154 12.13 8.90 19.68
C PRO A 154 12.08 8.10 20.98
N VAL A 155 11.90 8.79 22.11
CA VAL A 155 11.63 8.11 23.37
C VAL A 155 10.15 7.85 23.46
N ASP A 156 9.78 6.58 23.54
CA ASP A 156 8.40 6.12 23.67
C ASP A 156 8.20 5.52 25.05
N LEU A 157 7.15 5.95 25.76
CA LEU A 157 6.72 5.44 27.05
C LEU A 157 5.25 5.04 26.97
N VAL A 158 4.95 3.77 27.17
CA VAL A 158 3.58 3.25 27.19
C VAL A 158 3.23 2.76 28.60
N SER A 159 2.04 3.11 29.05
CA SER A 159 1.53 2.64 30.34
C SER A 159 0.02 2.46 30.28
N SER A 160 -0.50 1.52 31.08
CA SER A 160 -1.94 1.28 31.21
C SER A 160 -2.43 1.83 32.55
N ILE A 161 -3.62 2.42 32.53
CA ILE A 161 -4.30 2.99 33.68
C ILE A 161 -5.63 2.27 33.85
N ASN A 162 -5.89 1.73 35.06
CA ASN A 162 -7.19 1.16 35.39
C ASN A 162 -8.20 2.30 35.60
N PRO A 163 -9.29 2.35 34.84
CA PRO A 163 -10.37 3.29 35.12
C PRO A 163 -11.09 2.89 36.42
N PRO A 164 -11.76 3.81 37.10
CA PRO A 164 -12.63 3.51 38.22
C PRO A 164 -13.67 2.46 37.88
N SER A 165 -13.97 1.53 38.78
CA SER A 165 -14.80 0.32 38.54
C SER A 165 -16.21 0.59 38.00
N SER A 166 -16.74 1.78 38.20
CA SER A 166 -18.07 2.19 37.72
C SER A 166 -18.04 2.97 36.38
N THR A 167 -16.88 3.05 35.73
CA THR A 167 -16.74 3.78 34.44
C THR A 167 -17.45 3.05 33.29
N PHE A 168 -17.44 1.73 33.29
CA PHE A 168 -18.05 0.90 32.26
C PHE A 168 -19.25 0.15 32.82
N SER A 169 -20.33 0.13 32.03
CA SER A 169 -21.52 -0.63 32.37
C SER A 169 -21.30 -2.12 32.06
N THR A 170 -21.74 -2.99 33.00
CA THR A 170 -21.73 -4.44 32.79
C THR A 170 -22.81 -4.90 31.77
N SER A 171 -23.76 -4.01 31.43
CA SER A 171 -24.78 -4.28 30.41
C SER A 171 -24.31 -3.97 29.00
N ASP A 172 -23.21 -3.24 28.84
CA ASP A 172 -22.63 -2.92 27.54
C ASP A 172 -21.73 -4.06 27.06
N GLY A 173 -21.50 -4.07 25.75
CA GLY A 173 -20.50 -4.96 25.16
C GLY A 173 -19.35 -4.16 24.56
N SER A 174 -18.50 -4.82 23.79
CA SER A 174 -17.38 -4.18 23.09
C SER A 174 -17.08 -4.90 21.77
N VAL A 175 -16.35 -4.22 20.88
CA VAL A 175 -15.79 -4.78 19.65
C VAL A 175 -14.28 -4.63 19.65
N LEU A 176 -13.58 -5.69 19.30
CA LEU A 176 -12.15 -5.70 19.03
C LEU A 176 -11.91 -6.03 17.57
N VAL A 177 -11.33 -5.11 16.82
CA VAL A 177 -11.00 -5.29 15.41
C VAL A 177 -9.50 -5.52 15.27
N SER A 178 -9.12 -6.62 14.63
CA SER A 178 -7.74 -6.91 14.23
C SER A 178 -7.60 -6.67 12.73
N VAL A 179 -6.69 -5.78 12.35
CA VAL A 179 -6.35 -5.53 10.95
C VAL A 179 -4.98 -6.09 10.66
N GLN A 180 -4.93 -7.00 9.69
CA GLN A 180 -3.72 -7.73 9.32
C GLN A 180 -3.41 -7.52 7.85
N GLY A 181 -2.13 -7.50 7.50
CA GLY A 181 -1.68 -7.45 6.12
C GLY A 181 -1.69 -8.82 5.44
N ALA A 182 -1.20 -8.86 4.22
CA ALA A 182 -1.13 -10.05 3.39
C ALA A 182 -0.36 -11.23 4.00
N ALA A 183 0.61 -10.95 4.88
CA ALA A 183 1.33 -11.99 5.63
C ALA A 183 0.58 -12.48 6.88
N GLY A 184 -0.68 -12.10 7.07
CA GLY A 184 -1.53 -12.52 8.16
C GLY A 184 -1.08 -11.97 9.52
N THR A 185 -1.14 -12.80 10.57
CA THR A 185 -0.86 -12.40 11.96
C THR A 185 0.56 -11.86 12.20
N SER A 186 1.50 -12.14 11.29
CA SER A 186 2.87 -11.60 11.37
C SER A 186 3.01 -10.18 10.80
N ALA A 187 1.96 -9.64 10.19
CA ALA A 187 1.93 -8.32 9.56
C ALA A 187 0.76 -7.47 10.08
N PRO A 188 0.76 -7.09 11.39
CA PRO A 188 -0.26 -6.20 11.92
C PRO A 188 -0.19 -4.84 11.21
N GLN A 189 -1.35 -4.26 10.93
CA GLN A 189 -1.44 -2.96 10.25
C GLN A 189 -1.72 -1.85 11.26
N GLU A 190 -0.70 -1.04 11.56
CA GLU A 190 -0.79 0.13 12.44
C GLU A 190 -1.34 1.34 11.69
N GLY A 191 -2.12 2.17 12.40
CA GLY A 191 -2.58 3.46 11.89
C GLY A 191 -3.79 3.38 10.96
N ILE A 192 -4.42 2.21 10.82
CA ILE A 192 -5.62 2.05 9.99
C ILE A 192 -6.84 2.63 10.70
N VAL A 193 -7.54 3.54 10.04
CA VAL A 193 -8.81 4.09 10.54
C VAL A 193 -9.92 3.07 10.36
N VAL A 194 -10.52 2.67 11.47
CA VAL A 194 -11.65 1.75 11.54
C VAL A 194 -12.90 2.57 11.85
N SER A 195 -13.95 2.40 11.07
CA SER A 195 -15.27 3.02 11.28
C SER A 195 -16.23 1.94 11.81
N LEU A 196 -16.91 2.21 12.91
CA LEU A 196 -17.91 1.34 13.50
C LEU A 196 -19.28 2.02 13.45
N TYR A 197 -20.20 1.49 12.66
CA TYR A 197 -21.54 2.02 12.47
C TYR A 197 -22.56 1.18 13.24
N PRO A 198 -23.37 1.76 14.16
CA PRO A 198 -24.51 1.05 14.71
C PRO A 198 -25.62 0.95 13.65
N TYR A 199 -26.34 -0.17 13.63
CA TYR A 199 -27.59 -0.23 12.89
C TYR A 199 -28.72 0.41 13.71
N VAL A 200 -29.43 1.36 13.11
CA VAL A 200 -30.56 2.10 13.71
C VAL A 200 -31.86 1.67 13.05
N GLY A 201 -32.93 1.55 13.85
CA GLY A 201 -34.24 1.09 13.38
C GLY A 201 -34.47 -0.40 13.60
N THR A 202 -35.61 -0.90 13.15
CA THR A 202 -35.99 -2.29 13.26
C THR A 202 -35.93 -2.98 11.90
N ALA A 203 -35.51 -4.25 11.87
CA ALA A 203 -35.49 -5.02 10.64
C ALA A 203 -36.93 -5.10 10.04
N PRO A 204 -37.09 -5.01 8.70
CA PRO A 204 -36.06 -5.00 7.65
C PRO A 204 -35.54 -3.58 7.31
N ASN A 205 -36.03 -2.51 7.93
CA ASN A 205 -35.74 -1.12 7.56
C ASN A 205 -34.62 -0.51 8.43
N GLN A 206 -33.59 -1.27 8.72
CA GLN A 206 -32.42 -0.77 9.44
C GLN A 206 -31.55 0.12 8.53
N THR A 207 -31.08 1.22 9.10
CA THR A 207 -30.12 2.14 8.45
C THR A 207 -28.85 2.23 9.29
N LEU A 208 -27.74 2.65 8.68
CA LEU A 208 -26.50 2.91 9.43
C LEU A 208 -26.63 4.24 10.17
N GLY A 209 -26.27 4.23 11.44
CA GLY A 209 -26.18 5.44 12.27
C GLY A 209 -24.85 6.16 12.09
N THR A 210 -24.61 7.14 12.95
CA THR A 210 -23.34 7.88 12.96
C THR A 210 -22.19 6.95 13.40
N PRO A 211 -21.07 6.88 12.64
CA PRO A 211 -19.97 6.02 12.99
C PRO A 211 -19.16 6.54 14.18
N THR A 212 -18.63 5.61 14.96
CA THR A 212 -17.52 5.84 15.87
C THR A 212 -16.23 5.43 15.18
N TYR A 213 -15.19 6.24 15.29
CA TYR A 213 -13.90 5.98 14.65
C TYR A 213 -12.88 5.49 15.67
N GLY A 214 -12.01 4.60 15.21
CA GLY A 214 -10.84 4.14 15.92
C GLY A 214 -9.67 3.99 14.98
N THR A 215 -8.46 3.96 15.54
CA THR A 215 -7.23 3.73 14.78
C THR A 215 -6.54 2.51 15.36
N THR A 216 -6.02 1.65 14.50
CA THR A 216 -5.28 0.48 14.95
C THR A 216 -3.93 0.88 15.56
N ASP A 217 -3.57 0.22 16.65
CA ASP A 217 -2.27 0.35 17.32
C ASP A 217 -1.15 -0.43 16.60
N ALA A 218 0.05 -0.43 17.15
CA ALA A 218 1.21 -1.15 16.61
C ALA A 218 1.01 -2.68 16.52
N THR A 219 -0.01 -3.23 17.16
CA THR A 219 -0.39 -4.65 17.08
C THR A 219 -1.51 -4.89 16.08
N GLY A 220 -1.94 -3.86 15.35
CA GLY A 220 -3.02 -3.90 14.37
C GLY A 220 -4.41 -3.94 15.00
N CYS A 221 -4.57 -3.50 16.25
CA CYS A 221 -5.81 -3.61 17.02
C CYS A 221 -6.52 -2.26 17.17
N ALA A 222 -7.82 -2.22 16.93
CA ALA A 222 -8.72 -1.14 17.34
C ALA A 222 -9.79 -1.70 18.27
N PHE A 223 -9.96 -1.09 19.45
CA PHE A 223 -10.89 -1.54 20.47
C PHE A 223 -11.97 -0.49 20.71
N PHE A 224 -13.23 -0.91 20.66
CA PHE A 224 -14.41 -0.07 20.88
C PHE A 224 -15.18 -0.59 22.11
N PRO A 225 -14.99 0.02 23.29
CA PRO A 225 -15.67 -0.36 24.51
C PRO A 225 -17.05 0.31 24.64
N SER A 226 -17.84 -0.12 25.63
CA SER A 226 -19.13 0.49 26.04
C SER A 226 -20.13 0.68 24.90
N LEU A 227 -20.29 -0.34 24.09
CA LEU A 227 -21.26 -0.35 23.01
C LEU A 227 -22.59 -0.93 23.49
N THR A 228 -23.67 -0.28 23.11
CA THR A 228 -25.02 -0.85 23.32
C THR A 228 -25.12 -2.19 22.60
N PRO A 229 -25.61 -3.26 23.23
CA PRO A 229 -25.80 -4.54 22.57
C PRO A 229 -26.68 -4.41 21.32
N GLY A 230 -26.25 -5.04 20.22
CA GLY A 230 -26.94 -4.96 18.94
C GLY A 230 -26.01 -5.23 17.73
N PRO A 231 -26.55 -5.12 16.52
CA PRO A 231 -25.78 -5.27 15.29
C PRO A 231 -25.02 -4.00 14.94
N TYR A 232 -23.80 -4.18 14.45
CA TYR A 232 -22.92 -3.12 13.97
C TYR A 232 -22.28 -3.52 12.64
N LEU A 233 -21.84 -2.53 11.86
CA LEU A 233 -21.00 -2.67 10.67
C LEU A 233 -19.62 -2.09 10.95
N VAL A 234 -18.60 -2.89 10.80
CA VAL A 234 -17.20 -2.44 10.77
C VAL A 234 -16.81 -2.13 9.33
N GLU A 235 -16.19 -0.99 9.11
CA GLU A 235 -15.76 -0.55 7.79
C GLU A 235 -14.30 -0.03 7.83
N LEU A 236 -13.51 -0.51 6.86
CA LEU A 236 -12.21 0.07 6.49
C LEU A 236 -12.41 0.79 5.16
N ASP A 237 -12.49 2.12 5.21
CA ASP A 237 -12.77 2.96 4.05
C ASP A 237 -11.46 3.40 3.38
N GLY A 238 -11.31 3.09 2.08
CA GLY A 238 -10.13 3.48 1.29
C GLY A 238 -9.93 4.99 1.19
N SER A 239 -10.99 5.80 1.32
CA SER A 239 -10.85 7.26 1.34
C SER A 239 -10.16 7.78 2.61
N LYS A 240 -10.27 7.05 3.72
CA LYS A 240 -9.60 7.35 4.99
C LYS A 240 -8.25 6.65 5.13
N ASN A 241 -8.08 5.54 4.43
CA ASN A 241 -6.88 4.71 4.43
C ASN A 241 -6.25 4.71 3.02
N ALA A 242 -5.89 5.90 2.52
CA ALA A 242 -5.36 6.05 1.18
C ALA A 242 -4.14 5.15 0.90
N GLY A 243 -4.16 4.47 -0.23
CA GLY A 243 -3.10 3.55 -0.63
C GLY A 243 -3.18 2.16 0.02
N TYR A 244 -4.28 1.82 0.68
CA TYR A 244 -4.56 0.48 1.21
C TYR A 244 -5.72 -0.18 0.47
N VAL A 245 -5.70 -1.50 0.43
CA VAL A 245 -6.76 -2.33 -0.18
C VAL A 245 -6.99 -3.59 0.65
N GLY A 246 -8.22 -4.07 0.66
CA GLY A 246 -8.57 -5.37 1.23
C GLY A 246 -8.33 -6.53 0.28
N GLU A 247 -8.50 -7.74 0.77
CA GLU A 247 -8.58 -8.93 -0.09
C GLU A 247 -9.57 -8.68 -1.23
N TRP A 248 -9.32 -9.28 -2.40
CA TRP A 248 -10.12 -9.08 -3.63
C TRP A 248 -10.02 -7.67 -4.22
N ASN A 249 -8.98 -6.89 -3.84
CA ASN A 249 -8.74 -5.52 -4.32
C ASN A 249 -9.89 -4.54 -4.03
N ILE A 250 -10.61 -4.78 -2.94
CA ILE A 250 -11.70 -3.91 -2.51
C ILE A 250 -11.11 -2.71 -1.75
N ALA A 251 -11.40 -1.50 -2.22
CA ALA A 251 -10.95 -0.28 -1.54
C ALA A 251 -11.65 -0.09 -0.19
N THR A 252 -12.90 -0.54 -0.05
CA THR A 252 -13.69 -0.44 1.18
C THR A 252 -14.11 -1.84 1.64
N VAL A 253 -13.58 -2.28 2.78
CA VAL A 253 -13.92 -3.57 3.39
C VAL A 253 -15.01 -3.35 4.43
N GLN A 254 -16.10 -4.11 4.35
CA GLN A 254 -17.22 -4.03 5.28
C GLN A 254 -17.54 -5.40 5.86
N GLN A 255 -17.71 -5.47 7.19
CA GLN A 255 -18.04 -6.71 7.88
C GLN A 255 -19.03 -6.45 9.02
N PRO A 256 -20.18 -7.15 9.05
CA PRO A 256 -21.12 -7.05 10.16
C PRO A 256 -20.59 -7.77 11.40
N VAL A 257 -20.90 -7.23 12.58
CA VAL A 257 -20.57 -7.80 13.88
C VAL A 257 -21.74 -7.60 14.84
N THR A 258 -21.99 -8.56 15.74
CA THR A 258 -23.01 -8.44 16.77
C THR A 258 -22.35 -8.27 18.13
N VAL A 259 -22.74 -7.20 18.82
CA VAL A 259 -22.32 -6.90 20.18
C VAL A 259 -23.30 -7.52 21.17
N ASN A 260 -22.81 -8.35 22.07
CA ASN A 260 -23.59 -8.96 23.13
C ASN A 260 -23.28 -8.32 24.48
N THR A 261 -24.26 -8.33 25.39
CA THR A 261 -24.13 -7.83 26.76
C THR A 261 -22.95 -8.47 27.48
N GLY A 262 -22.08 -7.68 28.07
CA GLY A 262 -20.93 -8.14 28.87
C GLY A 262 -19.90 -8.97 28.09
N ALA A 263 -19.88 -8.86 26.76
CA ALA A 263 -18.98 -9.64 25.90
C ALA A 263 -18.19 -8.75 24.95
N THR A 264 -16.98 -9.18 24.61
CA THR A 264 -16.19 -8.59 23.51
C THR A 264 -16.37 -9.42 22.26
N ALA A 265 -16.93 -8.83 21.21
CA ALA A 265 -17.00 -9.43 19.89
C ALA A 265 -15.69 -9.15 19.15
N GLY A 266 -15.04 -10.19 18.65
CA GLY A 266 -13.80 -10.09 17.90
C GLY A 266 -14.04 -10.18 16.39
N LEU A 267 -13.31 -9.36 15.64
CA LEU A 267 -13.33 -9.35 14.17
C LEU A 267 -11.92 -9.21 13.61
N GLN A 268 -11.59 -10.06 12.66
CA GLN A 268 -10.32 -9.99 11.92
C GLN A 268 -10.59 -9.59 10.49
N LEU A 269 -9.86 -8.57 10.01
CA LEU A 269 -9.94 -8.05 8.66
C LEU A 269 -8.55 -8.06 8.02
N THR A 270 -8.51 -8.40 6.75
CA THR A 270 -7.28 -8.34 5.95
C THR A 270 -7.27 -7.06 5.12
N TYR A 271 -6.25 -6.24 5.33
CA TYR A 271 -6.11 -4.93 4.67
C TYR A 271 -4.64 -4.54 4.63
N ASP A 272 -4.10 -4.21 3.47
CA ASP A 272 -2.65 -3.94 3.34
C ASP A 272 -2.38 -2.81 2.34
N LYS A 273 -1.17 -2.29 2.34
CA LYS A 273 -0.72 -1.32 1.35
C LYS A 273 -0.82 -1.90 -0.04
N ALA A 274 -1.52 -1.20 -0.91
CA ALA A 274 -1.72 -1.59 -2.30
C ALA A 274 -0.39 -1.81 -3.02
N ALA A 275 -0.31 -2.87 -3.79
CA ALA A 275 0.77 -3.12 -4.72
C ALA A 275 0.37 -2.71 -6.15
N TYR A 276 1.35 -2.57 -7.02
CA TYR A 276 1.16 -2.18 -8.41
C TYR A 276 2.04 -3.01 -9.32
N PHE A 277 1.69 -3.08 -10.59
CA PHE A 277 2.52 -3.63 -11.63
C PHE A 277 3.05 -2.52 -12.54
N SER A 278 4.22 -2.72 -13.11
CA SER A 278 4.75 -1.96 -14.25
C SER A 278 5.21 -2.93 -15.32
N ILE A 279 5.22 -2.51 -16.59
CA ILE A 279 5.62 -3.36 -17.71
C ILE A 279 6.93 -2.83 -18.25
N SER A 280 7.98 -3.67 -18.23
CA SER A 280 9.33 -3.25 -18.61
C SER A 280 9.57 -3.25 -20.12
N ASP A 281 8.84 -4.04 -20.89
CA ASP A 281 8.91 -4.08 -22.35
C ASP A 281 8.05 -2.98 -22.97
N THR A 282 8.63 -2.17 -23.84
CA THR A 282 7.95 -1.01 -24.44
C THR A 282 6.78 -1.39 -25.34
N THR A 283 6.88 -2.50 -26.09
CA THR A 283 5.80 -2.99 -26.94
C THR A 283 4.64 -3.49 -26.10
N GLN A 284 4.92 -4.29 -25.08
CA GLN A 284 3.90 -4.80 -24.14
C GLN A 284 3.26 -3.65 -23.37
N SER A 285 4.04 -2.65 -22.95
CA SER A 285 3.54 -1.45 -22.27
C SER A 285 2.61 -0.64 -23.16
N ALA A 286 2.92 -0.50 -24.46
CA ALA A 286 2.06 0.18 -25.42
C ALA A 286 0.72 -0.57 -25.59
N ILE A 287 0.75 -1.90 -25.75
CA ILE A 287 -0.47 -2.72 -25.85
C ILE A 287 -1.30 -2.61 -24.56
N ALA A 288 -0.67 -2.67 -23.39
CA ALA A 288 -1.35 -2.53 -22.11
C ALA A 288 -1.94 -1.11 -21.92
N GLY A 289 -1.34 -0.08 -22.50
CA GLY A 289 -1.88 1.27 -22.51
C GLY A 289 -3.23 1.35 -23.21
N GLU A 290 -3.40 0.62 -24.32
CA GLU A 290 -4.63 0.60 -25.11
C GLU A 290 -5.68 -0.40 -24.59
N PHE A 291 -5.25 -1.56 -24.10
CA PHE A 291 -6.15 -2.66 -23.72
C PHE A 291 -6.22 -2.94 -22.23
N GLY A 292 -5.24 -2.49 -21.46
CA GLY A 292 -5.11 -2.81 -20.02
C GLY A 292 -4.30 -4.06 -19.74
N LEU A 293 -4.22 -4.39 -18.46
CA LEU A 293 -3.58 -5.57 -17.89
C LEU A 293 -4.61 -6.36 -17.08
N ILE A 294 -4.69 -7.65 -17.29
CA ILE A 294 -5.48 -8.53 -16.42
C ILE A 294 -4.54 -9.14 -15.38
N ALA A 295 -4.99 -9.10 -14.14
CA ALA A 295 -4.32 -9.76 -13.02
C ALA A 295 -5.31 -10.72 -12.33
N ASN A 296 -5.01 -12.01 -12.36
CA ASN A 296 -5.82 -13.06 -11.77
C ASN A 296 -5.12 -13.60 -10.51
N PRO A 297 -5.68 -13.40 -9.29
CA PRO A 297 -5.08 -13.94 -8.07
C PRO A 297 -4.99 -15.46 -8.13
N ILE A 298 -3.82 -16.04 -7.79
CA ILE A 298 -3.62 -17.50 -7.80
C ILE A 298 -4.40 -18.15 -6.65
N ALA A 299 -4.56 -17.46 -5.54
CA ALA A 299 -5.31 -17.90 -4.36
C ALA A 299 -5.86 -16.70 -3.57
N PRO A 300 -6.89 -16.85 -2.75
CA PRO A 300 -7.69 -18.03 -2.42
C PRO A 300 -8.85 -18.30 -3.39
N SER A 301 -9.26 -17.36 -4.23
CA SER A 301 -10.30 -17.57 -5.25
C SER A 301 -10.02 -16.70 -6.47
N PRO A 302 -9.80 -17.30 -7.63
CA PRO A 302 -9.41 -16.55 -8.82
C PRO A 302 -10.60 -15.78 -9.40
N THR A 303 -10.58 -14.46 -9.21
CA THR A 303 -11.45 -13.54 -9.94
C THR A 303 -10.55 -12.57 -10.69
N PRO A 304 -10.43 -12.68 -12.01
CA PRO A 304 -9.56 -11.83 -12.80
C PRO A 304 -9.98 -10.36 -12.70
N LEU A 305 -9.00 -9.49 -12.54
CA LEU A 305 -9.14 -8.04 -12.41
C LEU A 305 -8.66 -7.38 -13.68
N ALA A 306 -9.49 -6.55 -14.29
CA ALA A 306 -9.08 -5.69 -15.37
C ALA A 306 -8.46 -4.39 -14.78
N LEU A 307 -7.19 -4.19 -15.00
CA LEU A 307 -6.42 -3.06 -14.52
C LEU A 307 -6.15 -2.08 -15.67
N THR A 308 -6.51 -0.83 -15.46
CA THR A 308 -6.17 0.26 -16.39
C THR A 308 -4.88 0.94 -15.96
N ALA A 309 -4.20 1.57 -16.91
CA ALA A 309 -3.01 2.35 -16.62
C ALA A 309 -3.33 3.52 -15.69
N ASN A 310 -2.59 3.63 -14.59
CA ASN A 310 -2.52 4.85 -13.79
C ASN A 310 -1.54 5.82 -14.46
N GLY A 311 -1.71 7.11 -14.25
CA GLY A 311 -0.78 8.11 -14.76
C GLY A 311 0.64 7.87 -14.28
N GLY A 312 1.62 8.32 -15.07
CA GLY A 312 3.05 8.16 -14.80
C GLY A 312 3.81 7.68 -16.03
N ASP A 313 5.13 7.77 -15.98
CA ASP A 313 6.03 7.25 -17.02
C ASP A 313 7.20 6.54 -16.32
N PRO A 314 7.28 5.20 -16.35
CA PRO A 314 6.34 4.27 -16.99
C PRO A 314 4.99 4.17 -16.26
N PRO A 315 3.90 3.82 -16.95
CA PRO A 315 2.59 3.65 -16.34
C PRO A 315 2.58 2.47 -15.38
N THR A 316 1.75 2.58 -14.33
CA THR A 316 1.52 1.50 -13.36
C THR A 316 0.09 0.98 -13.48
N TYR A 317 -0.11 -0.28 -13.11
CA TYR A 317 -1.40 -0.98 -13.16
C TYR A 317 -1.76 -1.47 -11.76
N GLY A 318 -2.94 -1.14 -11.30
CA GLY A 318 -3.39 -1.42 -9.93
C GLY A 318 -4.39 -0.37 -9.45
N PRO A 319 -4.73 -0.35 -8.16
CA PRO A 319 -4.11 -1.10 -7.04
C PRO A 319 -4.48 -2.59 -7.03
N VAL A 320 -3.59 -3.42 -6.52
CA VAL A 320 -3.85 -4.84 -6.24
C VAL A 320 -3.47 -5.18 -4.79
N PHE A 321 -4.17 -6.16 -4.20
CA PHE A 321 -3.82 -6.66 -2.88
C PHE A 321 -2.48 -7.40 -2.94
N PRO A 322 -1.54 -7.18 -2.01
CA PRO A 322 -0.25 -7.87 -2.02
C PRO A 322 -0.42 -9.38 -1.88
N SER A 323 0.27 -10.16 -2.71
CA SER A 323 0.19 -11.61 -2.69
C SER A 323 1.55 -12.26 -2.95
N THR A 324 2.03 -13.07 -2.01
CA THR A 324 3.25 -13.85 -2.16
C THR A 324 3.05 -15.06 -3.07
N THR A 325 1.83 -15.59 -3.14
CA THR A 325 1.45 -16.62 -4.13
C THR A 325 1.35 -16.02 -5.52
N GLY A 326 1.07 -14.72 -5.61
CA GLY A 326 1.12 -13.91 -6.81
C GLY A 326 -0.16 -13.91 -7.62
N TYR A 327 0.01 -13.40 -8.82
CA TYR A 327 -1.01 -13.23 -9.84
C TYR A 327 -0.55 -13.89 -11.13
N GLU A 328 -1.46 -14.52 -11.84
CA GLU A 328 -1.32 -14.80 -13.26
C GLU A 328 -1.69 -13.53 -14.03
N THR A 329 -0.82 -13.03 -14.89
CA THR A 329 -1.02 -11.77 -15.59
C THR A 329 -0.95 -11.95 -17.09
N TRP A 330 -1.82 -11.21 -17.82
CA TRP A 330 -1.82 -11.14 -19.29
C TRP A 330 -2.37 -9.82 -19.77
N LEU A 331 -2.04 -9.45 -21.00
CA LEU A 331 -2.54 -8.25 -21.67
C LEU A 331 -4.02 -8.40 -22.02
N GLY A 332 -4.79 -7.32 -21.94
CA GLY A 332 -6.17 -7.25 -22.41
C GLY A 332 -7.15 -6.59 -21.44
N SER A 333 -8.35 -6.35 -21.95
CA SER A 333 -9.48 -5.77 -21.20
C SER A 333 -10.55 -6.79 -20.78
N CYS A 334 -10.44 -8.03 -21.27
CA CYS A 334 -11.39 -9.10 -21.02
C CYS A 334 -11.04 -9.92 -19.77
N SER A 335 -11.62 -9.61 -18.63
CA SER A 335 -11.46 -10.45 -17.43
C SER A 335 -12.11 -11.84 -17.55
N ALA A 336 -13.10 -12.00 -18.44
CA ALA A 336 -13.74 -13.28 -18.74
C ALA A 336 -12.96 -14.17 -19.72
N TYR A 337 -11.88 -13.67 -20.32
CA TYR A 337 -10.98 -14.43 -21.18
C TYR A 337 -9.68 -14.69 -20.45
N ALA A 338 -9.24 -15.92 -20.38
CA ALA A 338 -7.90 -16.29 -19.90
C ALA A 338 -7.16 -17.05 -21.01
N PRO A 339 -5.97 -16.63 -21.43
CA PRO A 339 -5.14 -17.41 -22.32
C PRO A 339 -4.70 -18.72 -21.64
N ALA A 340 -4.21 -19.67 -22.42
CA ALA A 340 -3.66 -20.91 -21.84
C ALA A 340 -2.56 -20.57 -20.80
N ALA A 341 -2.45 -21.36 -19.74
CA ALA A 341 -1.53 -21.10 -18.63
C ALA A 341 -0.07 -20.90 -19.06
N THR A 342 0.35 -21.50 -20.18
CA THR A 342 1.68 -21.33 -20.78
C THR A 342 1.92 -19.91 -21.32
N TYR A 343 0.88 -19.11 -21.50
CA TYR A 343 0.92 -17.74 -22.03
C TYR A 343 0.62 -16.68 -20.97
N GLN A 344 0.48 -17.11 -19.72
CA GLN A 344 0.30 -16.24 -18.56
C GLN A 344 1.65 -16.04 -17.87
N THR A 345 1.89 -14.84 -17.38
CA THR A 345 3.09 -14.53 -16.61
C THR A 345 2.75 -14.46 -15.13
N GLN A 346 3.47 -15.21 -14.30
CA GLN A 346 3.29 -15.14 -12.85
C GLN A 346 4.10 -13.97 -12.27
N ALA A 347 3.47 -13.20 -11.39
CA ALA A 347 4.10 -12.11 -10.67
C ALA A 347 3.62 -12.06 -9.22
N SER A 348 4.53 -12.15 -8.26
CA SER A 348 4.25 -11.91 -6.84
C SER A 348 4.34 -10.42 -6.53
N THR A 349 3.59 -9.96 -5.52
CA THR A 349 3.56 -8.56 -5.13
C THR A 349 3.80 -8.42 -3.63
N ASN A 350 4.50 -7.36 -3.25
CA ASN A 350 4.74 -6.99 -1.86
C ASN A 350 3.99 -5.69 -1.50
N PRO A 351 3.64 -5.49 -0.22
CA PRO A 351 2.93 -4.30 0.23
C PRO A 351 3.63 -3.00 -0.17
N GLY A 352 2.91 -2.10 -0.82
CA GLY A 352 3.39 -0.77 -1.21
C GLY A 352 4.46 -0.76 -2.32
N VAL A 353 4.69 -1.88 -3.00
CA VAL A 353 5.74 -2.02 -4.02
C VAL A 353 5.15 -2.12 -5.42
N THR A 354 5.81 -1.49 -6.39
CA THR A 354 5.54 -1.72 -7.81
C THR A 354 6.43 -2.85 -8.32
N THR A 355 5.81 -3.93 -8.79
CA THR A 355 6.50 -5.10 -9.36
C THR A 355 6.59 -4.96 -10.87
N SER A 356 7.80 -5.06 -11.42
CA SER A 356 8.01 -5.04 -12.88
C SER A 356 7.71 -6.41 -13.48
N ILE A 357 6.89 -6.43 -14.52
CA ILE A 357 6.50 -7.61 -15.29
C ILE A 357 7.16 -7.56 -16.66
N SER A 358 7.61 -8.71 -17.15
CA SER A 358 8.13 -8.89 -18.51
C SER A 358 7.65 -10.22 -19.08
N GLY A 359 7.76 -10.38 -20.40
CA GLY A 359 7.41 -11.64 -21.07
C GLY A 359 5.91 -11.87 -21.26
N LEU A 360 5.10 -10.82 -21.14
CA LEU A 360 3.68 -10.88 -21.48
C LEU A 360 3.50 -11.22 -22.97
N GLN A 361 2.62 -12.16 -23.25
CA GLN A 361 2.39 -12.62 -24.62
C GLN A 361 1.35 -11.76 -25.33
N TYR A 362 1.55 -11.57 -26.62
CA TYR A 362 0.65 -10.83 -27.50
C TYR A 362 0.65 -11.45 -28.92
N SER A 363 -0.30 -11.05 -29.74
CA SER A 363 -0.40 -11.44 -31.14
C SER A 363 -0.24 -10.23 -32.05
N THR A 364 0.23 -10.46 -33.28
CA THR A 364 0.24 -9.44 -34.33
C THR A 364 -0.86 -9.77 -35.34
N LEU A 365 -1.77 -8.83 -35.55
CA LEU A 365 -2.78 -8.92 -36.60
C LEU A 365 -2.28 -8.20 -37.84
N THR A 366 -2.37 -8.85 -39.03
CA THR A 366 -2.08 -8.23 -40.33
C THR A 366 -3.36 -8.19 -41.15
N ALA A 367 -3.78 -6.99 -41.55
CA ALA A 367 -4.99 -6.77 -42.32
C ALA A 367 -4.68 -6.09 -43.65
N THR A 368 -5.25 -6.62 -44.71
CA THR A 368 -5.25 -5.95 -46.04
C THR A 368 -6.36 -4.90 -46.06
N LEU A 369 -6.03 -3.68 -46.44
CA LEU A 369 -6.97 -2.56 -46.52
C LEU A 369 -7.41 -2.28 -47.94
N GLN A 370 -8.70 -1.94 -48.10
CA GLN A 370 -9.30 -1.53 -49.37
C GLN A 370 -10.00 -0.18 -49.22
N THR A 371 -10.03 0.58 -50.29
CA THR A 371 -10.79 1.84 -50.36
C THR A 371 -12.29 1.56 -50.38
N SER A 372 -13.08 2.47 -49.79
CA SER A 372 -14.54 2.45 -49.90
C SER A 372 -14.96 2.85 -51.33
N GLY A 373 -15.97 2.18 -51.90
CA GLY A 373 -16.53 2.53 -53.20
C GLY A 373 -17.13 1.34 -53.97
N ALA A 374 -17.74 1.60 -55.14
CA ALA A 374 -18.38 0.56 -55.96
C ALA A 374 -17.36 -0.46 -56.56
N THR A 375 -16.11 -0.07 -56.64
CA THR A 375 -14.97 -0.93 -57.05
C THR A 375 -13.86 -0.74 -55.99
N PRO A 376 -13.87 -1.52 -54.93
CA PRO A 376 -12.80 -1.43 -53.94
C PRO A 376 -11.43 -1.69 -54.55
N GLY A 377 -10.48 -0.83 -54.22
CA GLY A 377 -9.09 -0.93 -54.66
C GLY A 377 -8.12 -0.93 -53.49
N PRO A 378 -6.84 -1.27 -53.70
CA PRO A 378 -5.85 -1.26 -52.65
C PRO A 378 -5.63 0.16 -52.10
N VAL A 379 -5.46 0.30 -50.78
CA VAL A 379 -5.07 1.57 -50.16
C VAL A 379 -3.61 1.86 -50.51
N ALA A 380 -3.29 3.11 -50.86
CA ALA A 380 -1.92 3.48 -51.22
C ALA A 380 -0.92 3.23 -50.11
N GLN A 381 0.31 2.83 -50.48
CA GLN A 381 1.41 2.69 -49.54
C GLN A 381 1.69 4.02 -48.82
N GLY A 382 2.01 3.96 -47.53
CA GLY A 382 2.31 5.15 -46.73
C GLY A 382 1.09 5.91 -46.24
N THR A 383 -0.13 5.38 -46.45
CA THR A 383 -1.36 5.98 -45.90
C THR A 383 -1.46 5.72 -44.42
N ASN A 384 -1.67 6.79 -43.63
CA ASN A 384 -1.91 6.69 -42.19
C ASN A 384 -3.39 6.40 -41.93
N VAL A 385 -3.65 5.38 -41.14
CA VAL A 385 -4.98 4.91 -40.77
C VAL A 385 -5.05 4.64 -39.28
N ASP A 386 -6.23 4.80 -38.71
CA ASP A 386 -6.54 4.38 -37.37
C ASP A 386 -7.25 3.03 -37.43
N ILE A 387 -6.68 2.05 -36.73
CA ILE A 387 -7.25 0.70 -36.57
C ILE A 387 -8.00 0.63 -35.27
N TYR A 388 -9.30 0.41 -35.36
CA TYR A 388 -10.22 0.26 -34.22
C TYR A 388 -10.36 -1.21 -33.91
N VAL A 389 -10.07 -1.58 -32.65
CA VAL A 389 -10.00 -2.98 -32.20
C VAL A 389 -10.96 -3.20 -31.02
N TRP A 390 -11.91 -4.11 -31.18
CA TRP A 390 -12.79 -4.59 -30.14
C TRP A 390 -12.34 -5.97 -29.69
N GLN A 391 -12.14 -6.17 -28.38
CA GLN A 391 -11.79 -7.45 -27.80
C GLN A 391 -13.03 -8.14 -27.23
N TYR A 392 -13.14 -9.46 -27.43
CA TYR A 392 -14.22 -10.30 -26.98
C TYR A 392 -13.72 -11.44 -26.10
N SER A 393 -14.58 -11.94 -25.20
CA SER A 393 -14.22 -13.05 -24.29
C SER A 393 -14.22 -14.41 -24.98
N THR A 394 -15.06 -14.59 -26.01
CA THR A 394 -15.18 -15.86 -26.79
C THR A 394 -15.50 -15.54 -28.23
N SER A 395 -15.28 -16.51 -29.13
CA SER A 395 -15.63 -16.40 -30.55
C SER A 395 -17.15 -16.23 -30.83
N GLY A 396 -17.99 -16.53 -29.84
CA GLY A 396 -19.46 -16.39 -29.96
C GLY A 396 -20.03 -15.19 -29.19
N SER A 397 -19.19 -14.38 -28.57
CA SER A 397 -19.65 -13.21 -27.81
C SER A 397 -20.14 -12.11 -28.73
N THR A 398 -21.27 -11.51 -28.38
CA THR A 398 -21.83 -10.34 -29.08
C THR A 398 -21.55 -9.02 -28.35
N THR A 399 -20.87 -9.08 -27.21
CA THR A 399 -20.53 -7.91 -26.38
C THR A 399 -19.01 -7.81 -26.26
N ALA A 400 -18.46 -6.70 -26.71
CA ALA A 400 -17.05 -6.42 -26.53
C ALA A 400 -16.73 -6.18 -25.04
N CYS A 401 -15.51 -6.55 -24.64
CA CYS A 401 -15.03 -6.35 -23.27
C CYS A 401 -14.62 -4.88 -23.00
N ASN A 402 -14.11 -4.21 -24.03
CA ASN A 402 -13.80 -2.78 -23.97
C ASN A 402 -15.03 -1.95 -24.41
N ALA A 403 -15.44 -1.00 -23.59
CA ALA A 403 -16.60 -0.14 -23.84
C ALA A 403 -16.39 0.77 -25.08
N ALA A 404 -15.15 1.15 -25.34
CA ALA A 404 -14.71 1.84 -26.55
C ALA A 404 -13.61 0.99 -27.24
N PRO A 405 -13.51 1.02 -28.57
CA PRO A 405 -12.42 0.31 -29.24
C PRO A 405 -11.05 0.87 -28.83
N ALA A 406 -10.05 0.01 -28.76
CA ALA A 406 -8.67 0.48 -28.75
C ALA A 406 -8.35 1.07 -30.15
N VAL A 407 -7.67 2.21 -30.18
CA VAL A 407 -7.34 2.92 -31.42
C VAL A 407 -5.83 2.86 -31.63
N ILE A 408 -5.39 2.14 -32.64
CA ILE A 408 -3.98 1.93 -32.93
C ILE A 408 -3.65 2.61 -34.27
N ALA A 409 -2.79 3.62 -34.24
CA ALA A 409 -2.31 4.28 -35.42
C ALA A 409 -1.39 3.33 -36.20
N ALA A 410 -1.62 3.20 -37.53
CA ALA A 410 -0.84 2.34 -38.39
C ALA A 410 -0.61 3.00 -39.75
N THR A 411 0.39 2.49 -40.47
CA THR A 411 0.70 2.97 -41.83
C THR A 411 0.75 1.79 -42.79
N THR A 412 0.11 1.92 -43.93
CA THR A 412 0.06 0.87 -44.95
C THR A 412 1.41 0.58 -45.57
N ASN A 413 1.71 -0.72 -45.77
CA ASN A 413 2.88 -1.18 -46.52
C ASN A 413 2.61 -1.23 -48.06
N ALA A 414 3.59 -1.71 -48.84
CA ALA A 414 3.49 -1.85 -50.29
C ALA A 414 2.41 -2.84 -50.75
N ALA A 415 1.96 -3.74 -49.87
CA ALA A 415 0.88 -4.70 -50.14
C ALA A 415 -0.49 -4.18 -49.70
N SER A 416 -0.60 -2.89 -49.32
CA SER A 416 -1.80 -2.30 -48.67
C SER A 416 -2.19 -2.96 -47.37
N GLU A 417 -1.22 -3.48 -46.65
CA GLU A 417 -1.42 -4.15 -45.36
C GLU A 417 -0.96 -3.25 -44.22
N VAL A 418 -1.63 -3.41 -43.10
CA VAL A 418 -1.22 -2.89 -41.78
C VAL A 418 -1.00 -4.02 -40.80
N SER A 419 -0.04 -3.86 -39.90
CA SER A 419 0.22 -4.80 -38.82
C SER A 419 0.10 -4.09 -37.48
N VAL A 420 -0.72 -4.62 -36.59
CA VAL A 420 -0.96 -4.09 -35.26
C VAL A 420 -0.79 -5.17 -34.22
N ASN A 421 -0.18 -4.80 -33.07
CA ASN A 421 -0.01 -5.71 -31.94
C ASN A 421 -1.23 -5.61 -31.03
N VAL A 422 -1.79 -6.76 -30.65
CA VAL A 422 -2.98 -6.88 -29.83
C VAL A 422 -2.74 -7.90 -28.72
N PRO A 423 -3.47 -7.85 -27.59
CA PRO A 423 -3.49 -8.94 -26.63
C PRO A 423 -3.85 -10.27 -27.30
N MET A 424 -3.69 -11.36 -26.57
CA MET A 424 -4.29 -12.63 -27.02
C MET A 424 -5.82 -12.58 -26.82
N GLY A 425 -6.60 -13.20 -27.71
CA GLY A 425 -8.05 -13.24 -27.59
C GLY A 425 -8.80 -13.28 -28.91
N TYR A 426 -10.05 -12.89 -28.88
CA TYR A 426 -10.95 -12.80 -30.03
C TYR A 426 -11.23 -11.34 -30.35
N PHE A 427 -11.17 -10.98 -31.65
CA PHE A 427 -11.22 -9.59 -32.07
C PHE A 427 -12.16 -9.34 -33.25
N GLU A 428 -12.72 -8.16 -33.27
CA GLU A 428 -13.22 -7.47 -34.43
C GLU A 428 -12.36 -6.22 -34.66
N ILE A 429 -12.09 -5.92 -35.93
CA ILE A 429 -11.32 -4.73 -36.29
C ILE A 429 -12.02 -3.96 -37.44
N ALA A 430 -11.88 -2.63 -37.37
CA ALA A 430 -12.27 -1.73 -38.45
C ALA A 430 -11.14 -0.72 -38.68
N ALA A 431 -11.17 -0.03 -39.82
CA ALA A 431 -10.17 0.98 -40.16
C ALA A 431 -10.85 2.26 -40.65
N ALA A 432 -10.28 3.41 -40.28
CA ALA A 432 -10.65 4.70 -40.83
C ALA A 432 -9.40 5.50 -41.20
N TYR A 433 -9.52 6.51 -42.08
CA TYR A 433 -8.43 7.46 -42.29
C TYR A 433 -8.25 8.34 -41.06
N VAL A 434 -7.01 8.72 -40.78
CA VAL A 434 -6.70 9.56 -39.58
C VAL A 434 -7.49 10.87 -39.68
N GLY A 435 -8.29 11.15 -38.67
CA GLY A 435 -9.13 12.34 -38.56
C GLY A 435 -10.60 12.16 -38.99
N ASP A 436 -10.96 11.01 -39.51
CA ASP A 436 -12.36 10.67 -39.79
C ASP A 436 -13.08 10.18 -38.50
N GLN A 437 -14.42 10.17 -38.53
CA GLN A 437 -15.20 9.69 -37.39
C GLN A 437 -14.93 8.19 -37.15
N PRO A 438 -14.83 7.77 -35.86
CA PRO A 438 -14.71 6.35 -35.54
C PRO A 438 -15.85 5.57 -36.23
N PRO A 439 -15.56 4.44 -36.87
CA PRO A 439 -16.60 3.58 -37.41
C PRO A 439 -17.52 3.12 -36.27
N THR A 440 -18.82 3.04 -36.53
CA THR A 440 -19.75 2.43 -35.59
C THR A 440 -19.32 0.98 -35.37
N PRO A 441 -19.39 0.48 -34.12
CA PRO A 441 -19.14 -0.94 -33.86
C PRO A 441 -19.96 -1.76 -34.85
N PRO A 442 -19.39 -2.78 -35.50
CA PRO A 442 -20.15 -3.63 -36.37
C PRO A 442 -21.34 -4.17 -35.60
N THR A 443 -22.53 -4.00 -36.17
CA THR A 443 -23.77 -4.53 -35.55
C THR A 443 -23.68 -6.06 -35.64
N PRO A 444 -23.57 -6.81 -34.54
CA PRO A 444 -23.25 -8.21 -34.63
C PRO A 444 -24.42 -9.01 -35.20
N PRO A 445 -24.27 -9.67 -36.33
CA PRO A 445 -24.94 -10.94 -36.54
C PRO A 445 -23.98 -12.12 -36.65
N THR A 446 -22.69 -11.91 -36.69
CA THR A 446 -21.70 -12.99 -36.79
C THR A 446 -20.65 -12.83 -35.71
N PRO A 447 -20.26 -13.94 -35.05
CA PRO A 447 -19.24 -13.89 -34.00
C PRO A 447 -17.92 -13.34 -34.55
N PRO A 448 -17.08 -12.74 -33.68
CA PRO A 448 -15.78 -12.17 -34.06
C PRO A 448 -14.97 -13.20 -34.85
N THR A 449 -14.51 -12.78 -35.98
CA THR A 449 -13.92 -13.65 -37.00
C THR A 449 -12.41 -13.82 -36.83
N ILE A 450 -11.80 -13.07 -35.91
CA ILE A 450 -10.35 -13.08 -35.72
C ILE A 450 -10.03 -13.80 -34.40
N ASP A 451 -9.38 -14.97 -34.54
CA ASP A 451 -8.88 -15.78 -33.42
C ASP A 451 -7.38 -15.57 -33.27
N ALA A 452 -6.99 -14.84 -32.24
CA ALA A 452 -5.60 -14.57 -31.89
C ALA A 452 -5.25 -15.24 -30.52
N THR A 453 -5.79 -16.42 -30.25
CA THR A 453 -5.60 -17.15 -28.98
C THR A 453 -4.24 -17.82 -28.85
N THR A 454 -3.43 -17.87 -29.91
CA THR A 454 -2.06 -18.36 -29.89
C THR A 454 -1.09 -17.20 -30.13
N PRO A 455 0.01 -17.08 -29.35
CA PRO A 455 1.02 -16.07 -29.63
C PRO A 455 1.69 -16.42 -30.96
N GLN A 456 1.78 -15.43 -31.80
CA GLN A 456 2.60 -15.57 -33.00
C GLN A 456 4.06 -15.37 -32.60
N SER A 457 4.92 -16.36 -32.88
CA SER A 457 6.36 -16.22 -32.74
C SER A 457 6.84 -15.01 -33.55
N VAL A 458 7.94 -14.41 -33.15
CA VAL A 458 8.55 -13.24 -33.82
C VAL A 458 8.58 -13.49 -35.35
N GLY A 459 7.77 -12.71 -36.11
CA GLY A 459 7.62 -12.85 -37.57
C GLY A 459 6.36 -13.59 -38.04
N GLY A 460 5.54 -14.15 -37.13
CA GLY A 460 4.23 -14.68 -37.51
C GLY A 460 3.12 -13.63 -37.26
N SER A 461 2.09 -13.61 -38.08
CA SER A 461 0.92 -12.75 -37.89
C SER A 461 -0.35 -13.52 -38.24
N VAL A 462 -1.46 -13.17 -37.57
CA VAL A 462 -2.79 -13.65 -37.95
C VAL A 462 -3.28 -12.80 -39.13
N LEU A 463 -3.49 -13.45 -40.27
CA LEU A 463 -4.03 -12.76 -41.43
C LEU A 463 -5.54 -12.54 -41.26
N VAL A 464 -5.96 -11.28 -41.34
CA VAL A 464 -7.36 -10.90 -41.28
C VAL A 464 -7.98 -11.05 -42.66
N THR A 465 -8.97 -11.91 -42.76
CA THR A 465 -9.76 -12.11 -43.99
C THR A 465 -11.26 -12.02 -43.70
N PRO A 466 -12.08 -11.33 -44.48
CA PRO A 466 -11.77 -10.59 -45.71
C PRO A 466 -11.02 -9.28 -45.47
N ALA A 467 -10.57 -8.64 -46.53
CA ALA A 467 -9.94 -7.33 -46.50
C ALA A 467 -10.87 -6.28 -45.86
N ILE A 468 -10.31 -5.38 -45.05
CA ILE A 468 -11.06 -4.35 -44.35
C ILE A 468 -11.25 -3.13 -45.26
N THR A 469 -12.48 -2.66 -45.35
CA THR A 469 -12.78 -1.40 -46.03
C THR A 469 -12.49 -0.23 -45.13
N VAL A 470 -11.64 0.70 -45.58
CA VAL A 470 -11.35 1.95 -44.85
C VAL A 470 -12.48 2.93 -45.13
N SER A 471 -13.11 3.41 -44.11
CA SER A 471 -14.19 4.41 -44.13
C SER A 471 -13.64 5.83 -44.10
#